data_ffa3b2ad1b637fb01c6ae6c3766ff467
#
_entry.id   ffa3b2ad1b637fb01c6ae6c3766ff467
#
_cell.length_a   1.000
_cell.length_b   1.000
_cell.length_c   1.000
_cell.angle_alpha   90.00
_cell.angle_beta   90.00
_cell.angle_gamma   90.00
#
_symmetry.space_group_name_H-M   'P 1'
#
loop_
_entity.id
_entity.type
_entity.pdbx_description
1 polymer ?
#
loop_
_entity_poly.entity_id
_entity_poly.type
_entity_poly.pdbx_seq_one_letter_code
_entity_poly.pdbx_strand_id
1 'polypeptide(L)'
;MRLTFLGHACFLLETSRARLLLDPFLTGNPAAAARAEDIACDYLLLSHGHEDHTGDALALSRRLGAPIIANFELAEYFAAQGAKVHGMNPGGGFNFPFGRVKLTLAHHSSSAEAGLRPIYLGSPCGLLIQADGKTVYHAGDTALFLDLQLIGKAGIDVALLPIGDNYTMGPEDAAAALDLLRPRLAVPMHYNTWPVIAQDPARFAALAAAGGHAVKILAPGATLEV
;
A
#
# COMPACT_ATOMS: atom_id res chain seq x y z
N MET A 1 7.59 -11.83 -10.60
CA MET A 1 6.66 -10.77 -10.21
C MET A 1 7.45 -9.47 -10.20
N ARG A 2 6.94 -8.41 -10.82
CA ARG A 2 7.64 -7.12 -10.94
C ARG A 2 6.88 -6.04 -10.17
N LEU A 3 7.58 -5.32 -9.32
CA LEU A 3 7.05 -4.21 -8.51
C LEU A 3 7.65 -2.89 -9.00
N THR A 4 6.81 -1.92 -9.36
CA THR A 4 7.24 -0.56 -9.75
C THR A 4 6.76 0.43 -8.71
N PHE A 5 7.67 1.23 -8.14
CA PHE A 5 7.31 2.32 -7.24
C PHE A 5 6.90 3.56 -8.04
N LEU A 6 5.68 4.05 -7.84
CA LEU A 6 5.13 5.17 -8.59
C LEU A 6 5.13 6.50 -7.80
N GLY A 7 5.65 6.48 -6.57
CA GLY A 7 5.72 7.63 -5.67
C GLY A 7 4.73 7.52 -4.51
N HIS A 8 5.07 8.11 -3.37
CA HIS A 8 4.31 8.10 -2.11
C HIS A 8 4.07 6.67 -1.58
N ALA A 9 2.87 6.15 -1.68
CA ALA A 9 2.49 4.77 -1.35
C ALA A 9 1.97 4.00 -2.58
N CYS A 10 2.06 4.61 -3.78
CA CYS A 10 1.54 4.03 -5.00
C CYS A 10 2.54 3.04 -5.63
N PHE A 11 2.11 1.80 -5.83
CA PHE A 11 2.90 0.76 -6.50
C PHE A 11 2.08 0.05 -7.58
N LEU A 12 2.74 -0.28 -8.69
CA LEU A 12 2.22 -1.21 -9.68
C LEU A 12 2.90 -2.58 -9.48
N LEU A 13 2.11 -3.59 -9.15
CA LEU A 13 2.55 -4.97 -9.01
C LEU A 13 2.07 -5.79 -10.19
N GLU A 14 3.00 -6.24 -11.02
CA GLU A 14 2.73 -7.08 -12.19
C GLU A 14 3.03 -8.54 -11.86
N THR A 15 1.99 -9.36 -11.93
CA THR A 15 2.06 -10.81 -11.79
C THR A 15 2.03 -11.46 -13.18
N SER A 16 2.20 -12.78 -13.26
CA SER A 16 2.02 -13.52 -14.51
C SER A 16 0.59 -13.46 -15.08
N ARG A 17 -0.40 -12.99 -14.29
CA ARG A 17 -1.83 -13.03 -14.65
C ARG A 17 -2.54 -11.69 -14.60
N ALA A 18 -2.01 -10.69 -13.88
CA ALA A 18 -2.67 -9.41 -13.72
C ALA A 18 -1.70 -8.32 -13.28
N ARG A 19 -2.09 -7.08 -13.53
CA ARG A 19 -1.47 -5.85 -13.04
C ARG A 19 -2.33 -5.29 -11.91
N LEU A 20 -1.76 -5.14 -10.73
CA LEU A 20 -2.42 -4.66 -9.52
C LEU A 20 -1.85 -3.29 -9.19
N LEU A 21 -2.69 -2.26 -9.15
CA LEU A 21 -2.28 -0.93 -8.71
C LEU A 21 -2.69 -0.72 -7.25
N LEU A 22 -1.71 -0.44 -6.42
CA LEU A 22 -1.87 -0.29 -4.97
C LEU A 22 -1.88 1.20 -4.65
N ASP A 23 -2.86 1.66 -3.87
CA ASP A 23 -3.03 3.02 -3.36
C ASP A 23 -2.74 4.11 -4.43
N PRO A 24 -3.59 4.23 -5.46
CA PRO A 24 -3.34 5.07 -6.64
C PRO A 24 -3.49 6.56 -6.33
N PHE A 25 -2.42 7.17 -5.90
CA PHE A 25 -2.28 8.62 -5.79
C PHE A 25 -1.21 9.10 -6.77
N LEU A 26 -1.63 9.56 -7.93
CA LEU A 26 -0.78 10.03 -9.03
C LEU A 26 -1.08 11.50 -9.37
N THR A 27 -2.35 11.82 -9.59
CA THR A 27 -2.79 13.20 -9.83
C THR A 27 -2.61 14.03 -8.56
N GLY A 28 -1.88 15.13 -8.66
CA GLY A 28 -1.56 15.98 -7.50
C GLY A 28 -0.41 15.49 -6.62
N ASN A 29 0.15 14.33 -6.91
CA ASN A 29 1.32 13.81 -6.20
C ASN A 29 2.63 14.40 -6.81
N PRO A 30 3.37 15.23 -6.07
CA PRO A 30 4.60 15.85 -6.60
C PRO A 30 5.73 14.85 -6.85
N ALA A 31 5.64 13.64 -6.28
CA ALA A 31 6.60 12.55 -6.47
C ALA A 31 6.13 11.50 -7.49
N ALA A 32 4.99 11.71 -8.19
CA ALA A 32 4.47 10.73 -9.13
C ALA A 32 5.42 10.50 -10.31
N ALA A 33 5.71 9.23 -10.60
CA ALA A 33 6.54 8.81 -11.73
C ALA A 33 5.74 8.55 -13.03
N ALA A 34 4.41 8.59 -12.96
CA ALA A 34 3.52 8.38 -14.09
C ALA A 34 2.26 9.22 -13.96
N ARG A 35 1.58 9.50 -15.07
CA ARG A 35 0.27 10.13 -15.06
C ARG A 35 -0.81 9.07 -14.96
N ALA A 36 -1.91 9.36 -14.27
CA ALA A 36 -3.01 8.42 -14.11
C ALA A 36 -3.58 7.92 -15.43
N GLU A 37 -3.64 8.78 -16.47
CA GLU A 37 -4.11 8.42 -17.80
C GLU A 37 -3.23 7.39 -18.54
N ASP A 38 -1.95 7.31 -18.21
CA ASP A 38 -1.01 6.36 -18.83
C ASP A 38 -0.98 5.00 -18.11
N ILE A 39 -1.61 4.90 -16.94
CA ILE A 39 -1.67 3.65 -16.17
C ILE A 39 -2.66 2.67 -16.80
N ALA A 40 -2.23 1.42 -16.88
CA ALA A 40 -3.08 0.29 -17.19
C ALA A 40 -2.97 -0.76 -16.06
N CYS A 41 -4.09 -1.08 -15.43
CA CYS A 41 -4.18 -2.10 -14.39
C CYS A 41 -5.47 -2.92 -14.55
N ASP A 42 -5.45 -4.12 -13.97
CA ASP A 42 -6.58 -5.04 -14.01
C ASP A 42 -7.37 -5.01 -12.68
N TYR A 43 -6.72 -4.57 -11.59
CA TYR A 43 -7.30 -4.41 -10.25
C TYR A 43 -6.69 -3.20 -9.56
N LEU A 44 -7.48 -2.57 -8.68
CA LEU A 44 -7.08 -1.50 -7.78
C LEU A 44 -7.21 -2.02 -6.34
N LEU A 45 -6.16 -1.92 -5.53
CA LEU A 45 -6.17 -2.35 -4.14
C LEU A 45 -5.95 -1.13 -3.25
N LEU A 46 -6.85 -0.90 -2.30
CA LEU A 46 -6.81 0.28 -1.43
C LEU A 46 -6.62 -0.14 0.03
N SER A 47 -5.65 0.48 0.68
CA SER A 47 -5.38 0.25 2.10
C SER A 47 -6.38 0.96 3.00
N HIS A 48 -6.73 2.21 2.70
CA HIS A 48 -7.66 3.04 3.46
C HIS A 48 -8.19 4.23 2.64
N GLY A 49 -9.04 5.06 3.24
CA GLY A 49 -9.84 6.05 2.53
C GLY A 49 -9.22 7.44 2.35
N HIS A 50 -7.99 7.71 2.80
CA HIS A 50 -7.38 9.03 2.63
C HIS A 50 -7.09 9.31 1.14
N GLU A 51 -7.17 10.59 0.76
CA GLU A 51 -7.06 11.00 -0.64
C GLU A 51 -5.70 10.69 -1.25
N ASP A 52 -4.63 10.75 -0.47
CA ASP A 52 -3.27 10.38 -0.88
C ASP A 52 -3.04 8.86 -1.06
N HIS A 53 -4.10 8.06 -0.91
CA HIS A 53 -4.13 6.62 -1.24
C HIS A 53 -5.24 6.28 -2.24
N THR A 54 -6.30 7.07 -2.31
CA THR A 54 -7.48 6.79 -3.13
C THR A 54 -7.65 7.71 -4.34
N GLY A 55 -6.85 8.77 -4.45
CA GLY A 55 -7.09 9.92 -5.34
C GLY A 55 -7.54 9.59 -6.76
N ASP A 56 -6.86 8.67 -7.45
CA ASP A 56 -7.21 8.28 -8.82
C ASP A 56 -8.06 7.00 -8.92
N ALA A 57 -8.40 6.35 -7.79
CA ALA A 57 -9.05 5.03 -7.79
C ALA A 57 -10.37 5.00 -8.56
N LEU A 58 -11.27 5.99 -8.33
CA LEU A 58 -12.56 6.05 -9.01
C LEU A 58 -12.41 6.27 -10.52
N ALA A 59 -11.58 7.22 -10.92
CA ALA A 59 -11.35 7.56 -12.32
C ALA A 59 -10.75 6.36 -13.09
N LEU A 60 -9.76 5.68 -12.48
CA LEU A 60 -9.12 4.49 -13.03
C LEU A 60 -10.09 3.32 -13.13
N SER A 61 -10.88 3.05 -12.07
CA SER A 61 -11.88 1.99 -12.07
C SER A 61 -12.90 2.18 -13.18
N ARG A 62 -13.43 3.38 -13.35
CA ARG A 62 -14.39 3.71 -14.43
C ARG A 62 -13.78 3.57 -15.82
N ARG A 63 -12.56 4.11 -16.01
CA ARG A 63 -11.88 4.09 -17.31
C ARG A 63 -11.48 2.69 -17.76
N LEU A 64 -10.96 1.87 -16.83
CA LEU A 64 -10.39 0.55 -17.12
C LEU A 64 -11.39 -0.59 -16.91
N GLY A 65 -12.49 -0.34 -16.20
CA GLY A 65 -13.39 -1.39 -15.71
C GLY A 65 -12.76 -2.27 -14.62
N ALA A 66 -11.63 -1.82 -14.05
CA ALA A 66 -10.88 -2.53 -13.02
C ALA A 66 -11.63 -2.46 -11.67
N PRO A 67 -11.90 -3.60 -11.01
CA PRO A 67 -12.54 -3.58 -9.70
C PRO A 67 -11.60 -3.04 -8.62
N ILE A 68 -12.18 -2.29 -7.67
CA ILE A 68 -11.53 -1.84 -6.45
C ILE A 68 -11.69 -2.91 -5.37
N ILE A 69 -10.59 -3.38 -4.81
CA ILE A 69 -10.51 -4.28 -3.66
C ILE A 69 -10.15 -3.45 -2.44
N ALA A 70 -11.01 -3.41 -1.43
CA ALA A 70 -10.82 -2.58 -0.23
C ALA A 70 -11.57 -3.15 0.98
N ASN A 71 -11.47 -2.50 2.16
CA ASN A 71 -12.39 -2.78 3.25
C ASN A 71 -13.84 -2.49 2.81
N PHE A 72 -14.80 -3.08 3.52
CA PHE A 72 -16.21 -3.08 3.10
C PHE A 72 -16.78 -1.66 2.94
N GLU A 73 -16.57 -0.78 3.90
CA GLU A 73 -17.12 0.59 3.88
C GLU A 73 -16.52 1.44 2.75
N LEU A 74 -15.22 1.30 2.52
CA LEU A 74 -14.53 1.99 1.42
C LEU A 74 -14.99 1.45 0.05
N ALA A 75 -15.18 0.14 -0.06
CA ALA A 75 -15.71 -0.49 -1.26
C ALA A 75 -17.13 0.02 -1.57
N GLU A 76 -18.03 0.02 -0.58
CA GLU A 76 -19.41 0.54 -0.74
C GLU A 76 -19.43 2.04 -1.09
N TYR A 77 -18.53 2.83 -0.51
CA TYR A 77 -18.38 4.24 -0.87
C TYR A 77 -18.06 4.44 -2.36
N PHE A 78 -17.19 3.62 -2.93
CA PHE A 78 -16.88 3.66 -4.36
C PHE A 78 -17.96 2.99 -5.22
N ALA A 79 -18.63 1.95 -4.73
CA ALA A 79 -19.77 1.33 -5.41
C ALA A 79 -20.92 2.34 -5.62
N ALA A 80 -21.23 3.13 -4.59
CA ALA A 80 -22.23 4.20 -4.67
C ALA A 80 -21.90 5.26 -5.73
N GLN A 81 -20.62 5.36 -6.12
CA GLN A 81 -20.14 6.24 -7.18
C GLN A 81 -19.98 5.51 -8.53
N GLY A 82 -20.46 4.28 -8.65
CA GLY A 82 -20.48 3.51 -9.90
C GLY A 82 -19.19 2.76 -10.25
N ALA A 83 -18.28 2.57 -9.29
CA ALA A 83 -17.13 1.69 -9.47
C ALA A 83 -17.53 0.21 -9.33
N LYS A 84 -16.82 -0.69 -9.99
CA LYS A 84 -16.84 -2.11 -9.65
C LYS A 84 -16.02 -2.33 -8.39
N VAL A 85 -16.52 -3.12 -7.44
CA VAL A 85 -15.85 -3.30 -6.16
C VAL A 85 -15.85 -4.75 -5.70
N HIS A 86 -14.91 -5.10 -4.82
CA HIS A 86 -14.89 -6.30 -4.01
C HIS A 86 -14.56 -5.90 -2.57
N GLY A 87 -15.61 -5.83 -1.73
CA GLY A 87 -15.49 -5.49 -0.32
C GLY A 87 -14.98 -6.67 0.51
N MET A 88 -14.02 -6.39 1.39
CA MET A 88 -13.42 -7.35 2.32
C MET A 88 -13.40 -6.73 3.73
N ASN A 89 -12.81 -7.42 4.71
CA ASN A 89 -12.51 -6.84 6.02
C ASN A 89 -11.14 -7.30 6.53
N PRO A 90 -10.46 -6.52 7.38
CA PRO A 90 -9.22 -6.94 8.04
C PRO A 90 -9.37 -8.30 8.70
N GLY A 91 -8.40 -9.19 8.46
CA GLY A 91 -8.43 -10.59 8.86
C GLY A 91 -8.98 -11.53 7.78
N GLY A 92 -9.82 -11.03 6.87
CA GLY A 92 -10.37 -11.79 5.72
C GLY A 92 -9.38 -11.92 4.57
N GLY A 93 -9.55 -12.98 3.78
CA GLY A 93 -8.78 -13.20 2.57
C GLY A 93 -9.62 -13.86 1.48
N PHE A 94 -9.35 -13.50 0.22
CA PHE A 94 -10.07 -14.01 -0.95
C PHE A 94 -9.09 -14.44 -2.06
N ASN A 95 -9.44 -15.50 -2.80
CA ASN A 95 -8.67 -15.99 -3.93
C ASN A 95 -9.21 -15.37 -5.22
N PHE A 96 -8.44 -14.48 -5.82
CA PHE A 96 -8.70 -13.88 -7.13
C PHE A 96 -8.02 -14.71 -8.23
N PRO A 97 -8.36 -14.52 -9.51
CA PRO A 97 -7.71 -15.23 -10.63
C PRO A 97 -6.19 -15.08 -10.68
N PHE A 98 -5.64 -13.97 -10.14
CA PHE A 98 -4.21 -13.69 -10.09
C PHE A 98 -3.49 -14.25 -8.85
N GLY A 99 -4.21 -14.61 -7.80
CA GLY A 99 -3.64 -15.04 -6.53
C GLY A 99 -4.53 -14.69 -5.35
N ARG A 100 -3.98 -14.70 -4.13
CA ARG A 100 -4.71 -14.42 -2.91
C ARG A 100 -4.41 -13.03 -2.37
N VAL A 101 -5.44 -12.31 -1.97
CA VAL A 101 -5.34 -11.08 -1.18
C VAL A 101 -5.91 -11.34 0.21
N LYS A 102 -5.20 -10.91 1.24
CA LYS A 102 -5.70 -10.86 2.62
C LYS A 102 -5.54 -9.44 3.14
N LEU A 103 -6.61 -8.87 3.69
CA LEU A 103 -6.52 -7.62 4.43
C LEU A 103 -6.03 -7.90 5.84
N THR A 104 -5.04 -7.15 6.29
CA THR A 104 -4.49 -7.24 7.65
C THR A 104 -4.90 -6.03 8.46
N LEU A 105 -4.74 -6.07 9.79
CA LEU A 105 -4.89 -4.88 10.61
C LEU A 105 -3.84 -3.82 10.22
N ALA A 106 -4.22 -2.56 10.37
CA ALA A 106 -3.33 -1.40 10.40
C ALA A 106 -3.85 -0.41 11.45
N HIS A 107 -2.96 0.29 12.14
CA HIS A 107 -3.33 1.27 13.14
C HIS A 107 -3.20 2.68 12.58
N HIS A 108 -4.29 3.18 12.01
CA HIS A 108 -4.41 4.49 11.39
C HIS A 108 -5.87 4.95 11.39
N SER A 109 -6.18 6.07 10.76
CA SER A 109 -7.54 6.50 10.46
C SER A 109 -7.90 6.20 9.01
N SER A 110 -9.19 6.32 8.67
CA SER A 110 -9.67 6.07 7.30
C SER A 110 -10.91 6.91 7.05
N SER A 111 -10.79 7.93 6.20
CA SER A 111 -11.90 8.83 5.89
C SER A 111 -11.72 9.48 4.53
N ALA A 112 -12.81 9.94 3.92
CA ALA A 112 -12.80 10.87 2.80
C ALA A 112 -13.33 12.24 3.25
N GLU A 113 -12.83 13.29 2.63
CA GLU A 113 -13.41 14.62 2.81
C GLU A 113 -14.79 14.71 2.13
N ALA A 114 -15.79 15.15 2.86
CA ALA A 114 -17.15 15.35 2.35
C ALA A 114 -17.75 16.63 2.94
N GLY A 115 -17.48 17.73 2.28
CA GLY A 115 -17.92 19.05 2.73
C GLY A 115 -17.28 19.44 4.08
N LEU A 116 -18.12 19.73 5.11
CA LEU A 116 -17.62 20.21 6.40
C LEU A 116 -17.18 19.12 7.38
N ARG A 117 -17.39 17.86 7.07
CA ARG A 117 -17.04 16.74 7.97
C ARG A 117 -16.50 15.55 7.18
N PRO A 118 -15.45 14.88 7.66
CA PRO A 118 -14.99 13.66 7.03
C PRO A 118 -16.04 12.54 7.16
N ILE A 119 -16.13 11.70 6.13
CA ILE A 119 -16.90 10.46 6.16
C ILE A 119 -15.93 9.35 6.57
N TYR A 120 -16.26 8.62 7.64
CA TYR A 120 -15.51 7.42 8.04
C TYR A 120 -15.72 6.30 7.01
N LEU A 121 -14.61 5.69 6.57
CA LEU A 121 -14.60 4.68 5.51
C LEU A 121 -14.02 3.33 5.98
N GLY A 122 -14.41 2.92 7.17
CA GLY A 122 -14.03 1.64 7.74
C GLY A 122 -12.60 1.62 8.30
N SER A 123 -12.18 0.44 8.77
CA SER A 123 -10.83 0.26 9.34
C SER A 123 -9.77 0.28 8.27
N PRO A 124 -8.65 1.01 8.47
CA PRO A 124 -7.49 0.92 7.60
C PRO A 124 -6.92 -0.49 7.61
N CYS A 125 -6.25 -0.87 6.55
CA CYS A 125 -5.71 -2.22 6.42
C CYS A 125 -4.38 -2.24 5.67
N GLY A 126 -3.55 -3.24 5.97
CA GLY A 126 -2.46 -3.65 5.11
C GLY A 126 -2.95 -4.66 4.07
N LEU A 127 -2.24 -4.75 2.96
CA LEU A 127 -2.55 -5.61 1.81
C LEU A 127 -1.50 -6.72 1.73
N LEU A 128 -1.86 -7.95 2.09
CA LEU A 128 -0.99 -9.12 1.93
C LEU A 128 -1.37 -9.84 0.63
N ILE A 129 -0.49 -9.78 -0.35
CA ILE A 129 -0.72 -10.26 -1.73
C ILE A 129 0.17 -11.47 -2.00
N GLN A 130 -0.44 -12.61 -2.32
CA GLN A 130 0.25 -13.85 -2.65
C GLN A 130 -0.06 -14.24 -4.09
N ALA A 131 0.95 -14.17 -4.96
CA ALA A 131 0.86 -14.54 -6.38
C ALA A 131 2.22 -15.04 -6.88
N ASP A 132 2.25 -15.86 -7.91
CA ASP A 132 3.47 -16.39 -8.54
C ASP A 132 4.46 -17.04 -7.54
N GLY A 133 3.96 -17.62 -6.44
CA GLY A 133 4.79 -18.20 -5.38
C GLY A 133 5.52 -17.19 -4.50
N LYS A 134 5.14 -15.91 -4.55
CA LYS A 134 5.71 -14.79 -3.80
C LYS A 134 4.67 -14.12 -2.93
N THR A 135 5.13 -13.47 -1.87
CA THR A 135 4.31 -12.71 -0.93
C THR A 135 4.80 -11.26 -0.85
N VAL A 136 3.96 -10.32 -1.23
CA VAL A 136 4.17 -8.87 -1.07
C VAL A 136 3.24 -8.36 0.02
N TYR A 137 3.78 -7.62 0.98
CA TYR A 137 3.02 -6.94 2.01
C TYR A 137 3.14 -5.42 1.84
N HIS A 138 2.04 -4.77 1.52
CA HIS A 138 1.92 -3.31 1.55
C HIS A 138 1.24 -2.96 2.88
N ALA A 139 1.97 -2.28 3.75
CA ALA A 139 1.48 -2.01 5.11
C ALA A 139 0.31 -1.01 5.14
N GLY A 140 0.13 -0.22 4.05
CA GLY A 140 -0.68 0.98 4.11
C GLY A 140 -0.09 1.98 5.09
N ASP A 141 -0.91 2.88 5.58
CA ASP A 141 -0.53 3.76 6.67
C ASP A 141 -0.79 3.07 8.00
N THR A 142 0.24 3.04 8.84
CA THR A 142 0.17 2.37 10.13
C THR A 142 1.22 2.85 11.11
N ALA A 143 0.91 2.73 12.39
CA ALA A 143 1.89 2.76 13.49
C ALA A 143 2.59 1.40 13.64
N LEU A 144 3.62 1.33 14.48
CA LEU A 144 4.21 0.08 14.96
C LEU A 144 3.27 -0.60 15.94
N PHE A 145 3.01 -1.91 15.78
CA PHE A 145 2.17 -2.70 16.69
C PHE A 145 2.57 -4.18 16.68
N LEU A 146 2.27 -4.87 17.77
CA LEU A 146 2.79 -6.24 17.98
C LEU A 146 2.24 -7.27 17.01
N ASP A 147 1.01 -7.10 16.50
CA ASP A 147 0.38 -8.06 15.60
C ASP A 147 1.07 -8.13 14.22
N LEU A 148 1.99 -7.20 13.90
CA LEU A 148 2.89 -7.34 12.76
C LEU A 148 3.64 -8.68 12.78
N GLN A 149 3.92 -9.23 13.98
CA GLN A 149 4.51 -10.56 14.13
C GLN A 149 3.61 -11.68 13.55
N LEU A 150 2.29 -11.54 13.66
CA LEU A 150 1.35 -12.51 13.10
C LEU A 150 1.28 -12.40 11.57
N ILE A 151 1.40 -11.17 11.05
CA ILE A 151 1.45 -10.89 9.61
C ILE A 151 2.73 -11.51 9.02
N GLY A 152 3.87 -11.37 9.70
CA GLY A 152 5.16 -11.91 9.30
C GLY A 152 5.18 -13.44 9.12
N LYS A 153 4.28 -14.18 9.80
CA LYS A 153 4.14 -15.64 9.62
C LYS A 153 3.73 -16.05 8.19
N ALA A 154 3.27 -15.12 7.37
CA ALA A 154 2.95 -15.38 5.97
C ALA A 154 4.20 -15.63 5.09
N GLY A 155 5.41 -15.36 5.59
CA GLY A 155 6.65 -15.51 4.82
C GLY A 155 6.77 -14.44 3.72
N ILE A 156 6.98 -13.20 4.13
CA ILE A 156 6.97 -12.02 3.26
C ILE A 156 8.27 -11.95 2.45
N ASP A 157 8.17 -11.93 1.11
CA ASP A 157 9.32 -11.69 0.24
C ASP A 157 9.67 -10.20 0.18
N VAL A 158 8.66 -9.32 0.04
CA VAL A 158 8.86 -7.86 0.04
C VAL A 158 7.82 -7.19 0.94
N ALA A 159 8.29 -6.35 1.87
CA ALA A 159 7.45 -5.48 2.70
C ALA A 159 7.62 -4.02 2.28
N LEU A 160 6.51 -3.33 2.02
CA LEU A 160 6.43 -1.91 1.70
C LEU A 160 5.98 -1.20 2.97
N LEU A 161 6.87 -0.39 3.58
CA LEU A 161 6.64 0.18 4.91
C LEU A 161 6.69 1.71 4.86
N PRO A 162 5.71 2.41 5.45
CA PRO A 162 5.75 3.85 5.57
C PRO A 162 6.84 4.26 6.58
N ILE A 163 7.58 5.34 6.23
CA ILE A 163 8.64 5.90 7.08
C ILE A 163 8.50 7.42 7.27
N GLY A 164 7.36 8.01 6.88
CA GLY A 164 7.16 9.45 6.84
C GLY A 164 7.12 10.14 8.21
N ASP A 165 6.97 9.37 9.30
CA ASP A 165 6.72 9.90 10.63
C ASP A 165 5.41 10.72 10.68
N ASN A 166 5.23 11.60 11.63
CA ASN A 166 4.06 12.46 11.83
C ASN A 166 2.69 11.77 11.68
N TYR A 167 2.44 11.08 10.57
CA TYR A 167 1.17 10.37 10.29
C TYR A 167 1.30 8.85 10.36
N THR A 168 2.50 8.32 10.19
CA THR A 168 2.79 6.88 10.14
C THR A 168 3.99 6.53 11.02
N MET A 169 4.55 5.33 10.86
CA MET A 169 5.86 5.02 11.44
C MET A 169 6.92 5.99 10.91
N GLY A 170 7.86 6.36 11.78
CA GLY A 170 9.13 6.95 11.38
C GLY A 170 10.18 5.86 11.06
N PRO A 171 11.41 6.25 10.66
CA PRO A 171 12.48 5.30 10.33
C PRO A 171 12.80 4.30 11.46
N GLU A 172 12.72 4.71 12.72
CA GLU A 172 12.99 3.87 13.88
C GLU A 172 11.93 2.81 14.08
N ASP A 173 10.65 3.21 14.07
CA ASP A 173 9.52 2.30 14.23
C ASP A 173 9.42 1.34 13.06
N ALA A 174 9.68 1.81 11.84
CA ALA A 174 9.70 0.97 10.65
C ALA A 174 10.85 -0.06 10.70
N ALA A 175 12.02 0.30 11.25
CA ALA A 175 13.11 -0.64 11.47
C ALA A 175 12.73 -1.70 12.54
N ALA A 176 12.10 -1.29 13.65
CA ALA A 176 11.59 -2.21 14.65
C ALA A 176 10.47 -3.13 14.11
N ALA A 177 9.65 -2.63 13.17
CA ALA A 177 8.64 -3.44 12.50
C ALA A 177 9.24 -4.60 11.70
N LEU A 178 10.48 -4.47 11.19
CA LEU A 178 11.17 -5.54 10.49
C LEU A 178 11.47 -6.74 11.37
N ASP A 179 11.75 -6.54 12.67
CA ASP A 179 11.95 -7.63 13.63
C ASP A 179 10.68 -8.46 13.83
N LEU A 180 9.51 -7.85 13.67
CA LEU A 180 8.22 -8.50 13.79
C LEU A 180 7.79 -9.17 12.47
N LEU A 181 7.91 -8.45 11.36
CA LEU A 181 7.49 -8.90 10.01
C LEU A 181 8.46 -9.92 9.39
N ARG A 182 9.76 -9.76 9.63
CA ARG A 182 10.86 -10.58 9.08
C ARG A 182 10.78 -10.80 7.57
N PRO A 183 10.63 -9.74 6.77
CA PRO A 183 10.60 -9.86 5.31
C PRO A 183 11.99 -10.23 4.78
N ARG A 184 12.07 -10.79 3.57
CA ARG A 184 13.34 -10.97 2.87
C ARG A 184 13.94 -9.65 2.41
N LEU A 185 13.07 -8.70 2.06
CA LEU A 185 13.45 -7.36 1.62
C LEU A 185 12.39 -6.35 2.08
N ALA A 186 12.82 -5.17 2.54
CA ALA A 186 11.94 -4.05 2.79
C ALA A 186 12.17 -2.91 1.79
N VAL A 187 11.11 -2.19 1.45
CA VAL A 187 11.13 -1.00 0.62
C VAL A 187 10.42 0.11 1.39
N PRO A 188 11.08 1.24 1.66
CA PRO A 188 10.43 2.39 2.28
C PRO A 188 9.47 3.09 1.32
N MET A 189 8.35 3.59 1.87
CA MET A 189 7.35 4.37 1.16
C MET A 189 6.80 5.49 2.05
N HIS A 190 5.90 6.32 1.53
CA HIS A 190 5.17 7.37 2.26
C HIS A 190 6.12 8.36 2.95
N TYR A 191 7.10 8.89 2.22
CA TYR A 191 8.06 9.90 2.70
C TYR A 191 8.42 10.89 1.58
N ASN A 192 8.87 12.08 1.96
CA ASN A 192 9.35 13.14 1.05
C ASN A 192 8.33 13.65 0.00
N THR A 193 7.06 13.30 0.11
CA THR A 193 6.01 13.85 -0.75
C THR A 193 5.71 15.29 -0.35
N TRP A 194 5.71 15.57 0.95
CA TRP A 194 5.54 16.91 1.53
C TRP A 194 6.53 17.15 2.67
N PRO A 195 6.82 18.43 3.00
CA PRO A 195 7.79 18.75 4.05
C PRO A 195 7.50 18.10 5.41
N VAL A 196 6.21 17.92 5.78
CA VAL A 196 5.80 17.35 7.07
C VAL A 196 6.15 15.87 7.21
N ILE A 197 6.36 15.16 6.10
CA ILE A 197 6.78 13.75 6.05
C ILE A 197 8.19 13.61 5.43
N ALA A 198 9.01 14.64 5.54
CA ALA A 198 10.37 14.59 5.03
C ALA A 198 11.25 13.71 5.93
N GLN A 199 11.77 12.62 5.37
CA GLN A 199 12.66 11.67 6.05
C GLN A 199 13.81 11.27 5.14
N ASP A 200 14.94 10.90 5.77
CA ASP A 200 16.07 10.30 5.06
C ASP A 200 15.89 8.77 4.99
N PRO A 201 15.62 8.19 3.82
CA PRO A 201 15.48 6.75 3.69
C PRO A 201 16.80 5.99 3.94
N ALA A 202 17.96 6.65 3.84
CA ALA A 202 19.24 6.04 4.19
C ALA A 202 19.35 5.79 5.70
N ARG A 203 18.73 6.64 6.54
CA ARG A 203 18.62 6.38 7.99
C ARG A 203 17.84 5.10 8.27
N PHE A 204 16.67 4.90 7.64
CA PHE A 204 15.93 3.66 7.77
C PHE A 204 16.75 2.45 7.32
N ALA A 205 17.43 2.54 6.17
CA ALA A 205 18.27 1.45 5.67
C ALA A 205 19.43 1.12 6.63
N ALA A 206 20.05 2.12 7.24
CA ALA A 206 21.13 1.92 8.22
C ALA A 206 20.64 1.24 9.50
N LEU A 207 19.48 1.66 10.04
CA LEU A 207 18.84 1.04 11.21
C LEU A 207 18.44 -0.41 10.93
N ALA A 208 17.83 -0.68 9.79
CA ALA A 208 17.45 -2.00 9.34
C ALA A 208 18.68 -2.93 9.20
N ALA A 209 19.76 -2.42 8.60
CA ALA A 209 21.01 -3.19 8.44
C ALA A 209 21.64 -3.55 9.78
N ALA A 210 21.58 -2.66 10.78
CA ALA A 210 22.03 -2.95 12.14
C ALA A 210 21.22 -4.10 12.80
N GLY A 211 19.94 -4.23 12.45
CA GLY A 211 19.07 -5.36 12.83
C GLY A 211 19.21 -6.61 11.95
N GLY A 212 20.09 -6.58 10.93
CA GLY A 212 20.27 -7.71 10.00
C GLY A 212 19.23 -7.82 8.88
N HIS A 213 18.46 -6.75 8.63
CA HIS A 213 17.42 -6.70 7.61
C HIS A 213 17.91 -6.03 6.32
N ALA A 214 17.48 -6.56 5.18
CA ALA A 214 17.77 -6.00 3.86
C ALA A 214 16.74 -4.92 3.50
N VAL A 215 17.23 -3.77 3.01
CA VAL A 215 16.39 -2.67 2.53
C VAL A 215 16.83 -2.26 1.13
N LYS A 216 15.86 -1.97 0.26
CA LYS A 216 16.10 -1.37 -1.06
C LYS A 216 15.30 -0.08 -1.16
N ILE A 217 16.00 1.04 -1.26
CA ILE A 217 15.41 2.33 -1.55
C ILE A 217 15.15 2.39 -3.06
N LEU A 218 13.89 2.63 -3.45
CA LEU A 218 13.49 2.81 -4.83
C LEU A 218 13.23 4.29 -5.10
N ALA A 219 13.78 4.83 -6.18
CA ALA A 219 13.31 6.10 -6.71
C ALA A 219 11.96 5.91 -7.41
N PRO A 220 11.08 6.95 -7.45
CA PRO A 220 9.87 6.89 -8.26
C PRO A 220 10.17 6.50 -9.72
N GLY A 221 9.43 5.54 -10.26
CA GLY A 221 9.64 4.92 -11.57
C GLY A 221 10.60 3.72 -11.57
N ALA A 222 11.33 3.48 -10.49
CA ALA A 222 12.22 2.32 -10.38
C ALA A 222 11.43 1.01 -10.15
N THR A 223 12.00 -0.08 -10.67
CA THR A 223 11.42 -1.42 -10.57
C THR A 223 12.26 -2.36 -9.73
N LEU A 224 11.60 -3.37 -9.18
CA LEU A 224 12.18 -4.46 -8.41
C LEU A 224 11.58 -5.79 -8.89
N GLU A 225 12.41 -6.76 -9.22
CA GLU A 225 11.99 -8.15 -9.40
C GLU A 225 11.87 -8.83 -8.02
N VAL A 226 10.69 -9.43 -7.76
CA VAL A 226 10.34 -10.06 -6.48
C VAL A 226 10.58 -11.57 -6.51
#